data_a5a5fe88bb7b87b3af9d7c370e7483f5
#
_entry.id   a5a5fe88bb7b87b3af9d7c370e7483f5
#
_cell.length_a   1.000
_cell.length_b   1.000
_cell.length_c   1.000
_cell.angle_alpha   90.00
_cell.angle_beta   90.00
_cell.angle_gamma   90.00
#
_symmetry.space_group_name_H-M   'P 1'
#
loop_
_entity.id
_entity.type
_entity.pdbx_description
1 polymer ?
#
loop_
_entity_poly.entity_id
_entity_poly.type
_entity_poly.pdbx_seq_one_letter_code
_entity_poly.pdbx_strand_id
1 'polypeptide(L)'
;VNAATVVSVGDGDTIRVSEGSRRITVRLACIDAPESSQRPWGARSTAFLKQLTPVGSEVTLRVQTTDRYGRTVAELLNLGGNVNQLMVGAGQAFAYRRYLGQCNAQRYLQLEAEAKRQGKGVWSIGPSGITRPWDYRRGRRNSASSSGSPRKYSCKDIGSWRQAQQLLAEGHRYLDGDG
;
A
#
# COMPACT_ATOMS: atom_id res chain seq x y z
N VAL A 1 -20.63 4.24 10.67
CA VAL A 1 -20.10 5.23 9.76
C VAL A 1 -19.89 6.49 10.55
N ASN A 2 -18.67 6.91 10.69
CA ASN A 2 -18.34 8.03 11.53
C ASN A 2 -17.63 9.12 10.77
N ALA A 3 -18.05 10.35 10.99
CA ALA A 3 -17.43 11.50 10.35
C ALA A 3 -16.20 11.92 11.13
N ALA A 4 -15.16 12.32 10.46
CA ALA A 4 -13.93 12.72 11.08
C ALA A 4 -13.20 13.74 10.23
N THR A 5 -12.20 14.38 10.81
CA THR A 5 -11.41 15.39 10.10
C THR A 5 -9.97 14.91 9.96
N VAL A 6 -9.39 15.08 8.82
CA VAL A 6 -8.03 14.62 8.57
C VAL A 6 -7.04 15.49 9.33
N VAL A 7 -6.17 14.85 10.12
CA VAL A 7 -5.15 15.54 10.88
C VAL A 7 -3.79 15.42 10.19
N SER A 8 -3.45 14.24 9.75
CA SER A 8 -2.16 14.04 9.05
C SER A 8 -2.18 12.71 8.31
N VAL A 9 -1.26 12.55 7.40
CA VAL A 9 -1.11 11.31 6.65
C VAL A 9 0.24 10.74 7.03
N GLY A 10 0.28 9.47 7.43
CA GLY A 10 1.51 8.83 7.82
C GLY A 10 2.25 8.24 6.63
N ASP A 11 1.54 7.41 5.87
CA ASP A 11 2.10 6.83 4.65
C ASP A 11 0.93 6.52 3.73
N GLY A 12 1.13 5.71 2.72
CA GLY A 12 0.10 5.49 1.69
C GLY A 12 -1.13 4.73 2.14
N ASP A 13 -1.11 4.18 3.33
CA ASP A 13 -2.29 3.47 3.82
C ASP A 13 -2.56 3.75 5.31
N THR A 14 -2.00 4.81 5.86
CA THR A 14 -2.22 5.17 7.26
C THR A 14 -2.44 6.67 7.39
N ILE A 15 -3.47 7.03 8.12
CA ILE A 15 -3.85 8.41 8.24
C ILE A 15 -4.30 8.66 9.68
N ARG A 16 -4.16 9.86 10.18
CA ARG A 16 -4.68 10.20 11.47
C ARG A 16 -5.83 11.16 11.29
N VAL A 17 -6.90 10.93 12.02
CA VAL A 17 -8.10 11.76 11.94
C VAL A 17 -8.54 12.11 13.33
N SER A 18 -9.40 13.10 13.46
CA SER A 18 -9.99 13.42 14.73
C SER A 18 -11.51 13.27 14.67
N GLU A 19 -12.08 12.67 15.67
CA GLU A 19 -13.51 12.56 15.81
C GLU A 19 -13.80 13.33 17.06
N GLY A 20 -14.24 14.55 16.94
CA GLY A 20 -14.43 15.40 18.11
C GLY A 20 -13.07 15.68 18.71
N SER A 21 -12.90 15.34 19.99
CA SER A 21 -11.64 15.57 20.62
C SER A 21 -10.73 14.34 20.57
N ARG A 22 -11.21 13.23 20.01
CA ARG A 22 -10.42 12.03 19.94
C ARG A 22 -9.59 11.96 18.71
N ARG A 23 -8.35 11.56 18.84
CA ARG A 23 -7.49 11.35 17.70
C ARG A 23 -7.40 9.86 17.43
N ILE A 24 -7.56 9.47 16.19
CA ILE A 24 -7.59 8.07 15.80
C ILE A 24 -6.60 7.83 14.68
N THR A 25 -5.81 6.77 14.79
CA THR A 25 -4.95 6.35 13.70
C THR A 25 -5.74 5.32 12.89
N VAL A 26 -5.89 5.58 11.61
CA VAL A 26 -6.67 4.73 10.73
C VAL A 26 -5.74 4.03 9.75
N ARG A 27 -5.85 2.70 9.70
CA ARG A 27 -5.17 1.89 8.71
C ARG A 27 -6.21 1.66 7.62
N LEU A 28 -5.91 2.06 6.42
CA LEU A 28 -6.88 1.90 5.34
C LEU A 28 -7.09 0.42 5.06
N ALA A 29 -8.33 0.01 5.12
CA ALA A 29 -8.69 -1.40 4.98
C ALA A 29 -8.50 -1.91 3.57
N CYS A 30 -8.16 -3.17 3.46
CA CYS A 30 -8.20 -3.92 2.20
C CYS A 30 -7.14 -3.50 1.16
N ILE A 31 -6.24 -2.62 1.51
CA ILE A 31 -5.17 -2.24 0.61
C ILE A 31 -3.84 -2.29 1.36
N ASP A 32 -2.76 -2.35 0.62
CA ASP A 32 -1.43 -2.31 1.19
C ASP A 32 -0.60 -1.41 0.28
N ALA A 33 -0.08 -0.34 0.84
CA ALA A 33 0.69 0.62 0.07
C ALA A 33 2.18 0.31 0.15
N PRO A 34 2.97 0.73 -0.82
CA PRO A 34 4.41 0.51 -0.77
C PRO A 34 5.00 1.08 0.51
N GLU A 35 5.98 0.39 1.06
CA GLU A 35 6.66 0.84 2.25
C GLU A 35 7.49 2.09 1.91
N SER A 36 7.73 2.93 2.90
CA SER A 36 8.48 4.15 2.64
C SER A 36 9.87 3.86 2.09
N SER A 37 10.44 2.71 2.42
CA SER A 37 11.74 2.33 1.90
C SER A 37 11.68 1.74 0.50
N GLN A 38 10.50 1.50 -0.04
CA GLN A 38 10.38 1.07 -1.44
C GLN A 38 10.35 2.33 -2.30
N ARG A 39 11.48 2.92 -2.51
CA ARG A 39 11.56 4.19 -3.23
C ARG A 39 11.43 4.00 -4.70
N PRO A 40 10.81 4.92 -5.38
CA PRO A 40 10.15 6.11 -4.90
C PRO A 40 8.67 5.88 -4.61
N TRP A 41 8.25 4.62 -4.61
CA TRP A 41 6.84 4.26 -4.58
C TRP A 41 6.15 4.61 -3.29
N GLY A 42 6.84 4.44 -2.17
CA GLY A 42 6.27 4.77 -0.88
C GLY A 42 5.95 6.25 -0.78
N ALA A 43 6.90 7.10 -1.20
CA ALA A 43 6.69 8.55 -1.15
C ALA A 43 5.57 8.98 -2.09
N ARG A 44 5.49 8.36 -3.26
CA ARG A 44 4.45 8.69 -4.22
C ARG A 44 3.08 8.31 -3.71
N SER A 45 3.01 7.15 -3.08
CA SER A 45 1.74 6.68 -2.52
C SER A 45 1.30 7.62 -1.41
N THR A 46 2.22 8.03 -0.55
CA THR A 46 1.91 8.95 0.53
C THR A 46 1.43 10.30 -0.02
N ALA A 47 2.12 10.80 -1.04
CA ALA A 47 1.73 12.07 -1.64
C ALA A 47 0.35 12.00 -2.26
N PHE A 48 0.03 10.88 -2.88
CA PHE A 48 -1.28 10.72 -3.50
C PHE A 48 -2.37 10.68 -2.45
N LEU A 49 -2.13 10.00 -1.34
CA LEU A 49 -3.11 9.95 -0.28
C LEU A 49 -3.30 11.36 0.32
N LYS A 50 -2.21 12.12 0.45
CA LYS A 50 -2.33 13.48 0.93
C LYS A 50 -3.18 14.34 0.00
N GLN A 51 -3.09 14.09 -1.29
CA GLN A 51 -3.88 14.81 -2.23
C GLN A 51 -5.36 14.46 -2.10
N LEU A 52 -5.66 13.22 -1.85
CA LEU A 52 -7.04 12.77 -1.71
C LEU A 52 -7.64 13.21 -0.39
N THR A 53 -6.81 13.37 0.64
CA THR A 53 -7.30 13.67 1.98
C THR A 53 -6.51 14.84 2.57
N PRO A 54 -6.72 16.04 2.06
CA PRO A 54 -6.02 17.20 2.59
C PRO A 54 -6.28 17.42 4.07
N VAL A 55 -5.28 17.86 4.80
CA VAL A 55 -5.42 18.12 6.21
C VAL A 55 -6.57 19.11 6.43
N GLY A 56 -7.43 18.83 7.35
CA GLY A 56 -8.60 19.65 7.63
C GLY A 56 -9.84 19.23 6.87
N SER A 57 -9.71 18.33 5.90
CA SER A 57 -10.88 17.92 5.14
C SER A 57 -11.65 16.85 5.89
N GLU A 58 -12.90 16.67 5.53
CA GLU A 58 -13.76 15.74 6.20
C GLU A 58 -13.80 14.40 5.53
N VAL A 59 -13.77 13.33 6.28
CA VAL A 59 -13.89 11.97 5.76
C VAL A 59 -14.88 11.21 6.61
N THR A 60 -15.43 10.16 6.06
CA THR A 60 -16.31 9.27 6.79
C THR A 60 -15.61 7.94 6.90
N LEU A 61 -15.61 7.36 8.09
CA LEU A 61 -14.96 6.08 8.31
C LEU A 61 -15.96 4.96 8.29
N ARG A 62 -15.71 3.95 7.49
CA ARG A 62 -16.51 2.75 7.51
C ARG A 62 -15.64 1.72 8.21
N VAL A 63 -15.73 1.65 9.50
CA VAL A 63 -14.85 0.86 10.34
C VAL A 63 -15.11 -0.63 10.22
N GLN A 64 -14.05 -1.40 10.11
CA GLN A 64 -14.17 -2.85 10.06
C GLN A 64 -13.69 -3.49 11.36
N THR A 65 -12.60 -3.02 11.92
CA THR A 65 -12.07 -3.62 13.12
C THR A 65 -10.97 -2.72 13.70
N THR A 66 -10.34 -3.16 14.76
CA THR A 66 -9.17 -2.50 15.32
C THR A 66 -8.06 -3.53 15.28
N ASP A 67 -6.88 -3.17 14.80
CA ASP A 67 -5.82 -4.15 14.67
C ASP A 67 -5.05 -4.28 15.98
N ARG A 68 -4.08 -5.18 16.01
CA ARG A 68 -3.35 -5.45 17.24
C ARG A 68 -2.46 -4.29 17.67
N TYR A 69 -2.28 -3.30 16.83
CA TYR A 69 -1.49 -2.13 17.20
C TYR A 69 -2.40 -0.97 17.62
N GLY A 70 -3.68 -1.22 17.75
CA GLY A 70 -4.62 -0.19 18.18
C GLY A 70 -5.11 0.72 17.08
N ARG A 71 -4.79 0.43 15.83
CA ARG A 71 -5.26 1.28 14.74
C ARG A 71 -6.66 0.85 14.32
N THR A 72 -7.47 1.82 13.95
CA THR A 72 -8.79 1.53 13.43
C THR A 72 -8.66 1.17 11.97
N VAL A 73 -9.15 0.01 11.59
CA VAL A 73 -9.07 -0.44 10.20
C VAL A 73 -10.38 -0.06 9.54
N ALA A 74 -10.33 0.76 8.51
CA ALA A 74 -11.55 1.29 7.91
C ALA A 74 -11.39 1.64 6.45
N GLU A 75 -12.52 1.73 5.76
CA GLU A 75 -12.54 2.34 4.45
C GLU A 75 -12.85 3.81 4.67
N LEU A 76 -12.18 4.69 3.94
CA LEU A 76 -12.43 6.11 4.05
C LEU A 76 -13.26 6.57 2.87
N LEU A 77 -14.26 7.38 3.16
CA LEU A 77 -15.10 7.92 2.13
C LEU A 77 -15.05 9.43 2.20
N ASN A 78 -15.02 10.09 1.08
CA ASN A 78 -15.12 11.54 1.06
C ASN A 78 -15.88 11.94 -0.20
N LEU A 79 -15.88 13.22 -0.53
CA LEU A 79 -16.64 13.66 -1.70
C LEU A 79 -16.14 13.06 -2.98
N GLY A 80 -14.90 12.67 -3.04
CA GLY A 80 -14.36 12.03 -4.24
C GLY A 80 -14.65 10.55 -4.35
N GLY A 81 -15.20 9.96 -3.30
CA GLY A 81 -15.56 8.53 -3.31
C GLY A 81 -14.84 7.73 -2.25
N ASN A 82 -14.65 6.46 -2.51
CA ASN A 82 -13.97 5.57 -1.58
C ASN A 82 -12.47 5.74 -1.78
N VAL A 83 -11.81 6.34 -0.82
CA VAL A 83 -10.39 6.66 -0.90
C VAL A 83 -9.53 5.41 -1.05
N ASN A 84 -9.88 4.34 -0.34
CA ASN A 84 -9.13 3.08 -0.43
C ASN A 84 -9.16 2.57 -1.87
N GLN A 85 -10.32 2.62 -2.50
CA GLN A 85 -10.45 2.17 -3.88
C GLN A 85 -9.69 3.11 -4.83
N LEU A 86 -9.71 4.40 -4.57
CA LEU A 86 -9.02 5.35 -5.42
C LEU A 86 -7.50 5.11 -5.37
N MET A 87 -6.97 4.71 -4.23
CA MET A 87 -5.56 4.39 -4.12
C MET A 87 -5.19 3.21 -5.03
N VAL A 88 -6.02 2.19 -5.04
CA VAL A 88 -5.77 1.02 -5.88
C VAL A 88 -5.93 1.37 -7.35
N GLY A 89 -6.97 2.09 -7.67
CA GLY A 89 -7.24 2.45 -9.06
C GLY A 89 -6.20 3.36 -9.68
N ALA A 90 -5.49 4.13 -8.84
CA ALA A 90 -4.43 4.99 -9.33
C ALA A 90 -3.07 4.28 -9.32
N GLY A 91 -3.02 3.01 -8.94
CA GLY A 91 -1.77 2.28 -8.90
C GLY A 91 -0.88 2.70 -7.75
N GLN A 92 -1.45 3.27 -6.69
CA GLN A 92 -0.66 3.73 -5.57
C GLN A 92 -0.72 2.76 -4.38
N ALA A 93 -1.48 1.70 -4.51
CA ALA A 93 -1.56 0.65 -3.50
C ALA A 93 -2.04 -0.63 -4.16
N PHE A 94 -1.83 -1.75 -3.49
CA PHE A 94 -2.28 -3.04 -3.98
C PHE A 94 -3.52 -3.48 -3.21
N ALA A 95 -4.37 -4.24 -3.85
CA ALA A 95 -5.48 -4.88 -3.16
C ALA A 95 -4.84 -5.91 -2.26
N TYR A 96 -5.11 -5.84 -0.94
CA TYR A 96 -4.45 -6.72 0.00
C TYR A 96 -5.26 -8.00 0.12
N ARG A 97 -4.92 -8.96 -0.67
CA ARG A 97 -5.72 -10.17 -0.85
C ARG A 97 -6.10 -10.87 0.44
N ARG A 98 -5.17 -10.86 1.38
CA ARG A 98 -5.43 -11.54 2.63
C ARG A 98 -6.54 -10.88 3.43
N TYR A 99 -6.78 -9.60 3.22
CA TYR A 99 -7.73 -8.87 4.02
C TYR A 99 -8.88 -8.24 3.23
N LEU A 100 -9.21 -8.80 2.08
CA LEU A 100 -10.30 -8.25 1.27
C LEU A 100 -11.69 -8.66 1.75
N GLY A 101 -11.77 -9.59 2.70
CA GLY A 101 -13.06 -10.18 3.03
C GLY A 101 -14.19 -9.25 3.44
N GLN A 102 -13.88 -8.12 4.06
CA GLN A 102 -14.94 -7.23 4.45
C GLN A 102 -15.13 -6.08 3.50
N CYS A 103 -14.45 -6.11 2.36
CA CYS A 103 -14.60 -5.09 1.35
C CYS A 103 -15.25 -5.71 0.14
N ASN A 104 -15.56 -4.92 -0.84
CA ASN A 104 -16.03 -5.42 -2.12
C ASN A 104 -14.80 -5.94 -2.86
N ALA A 105 -14.40 -7.16 -2.58
CA ALA A 105 -13.19 -7.75 -3.14
C ALA A 105 -13.14 -7.67 -4.65
N GLN A 106 -14.25 -7.95 -5.30
CA GLN A 106 -14.29 -7.93 -6.74
C GLN A 106 -13.95 -6.55 -7.28
N ARG A 107 -14.47 -5.53 -6.64
CA ARG A 107 -14.23 -4.16 -7.10
C ARG A 107 -12.77 -3.78 -6.90
N TYR A 108 -12.16 -4.15 -5.79
CA TYR A 108 -10.77 -3.84 -5.54
C TYR A 108 -9.87 -4.56 -6.55
N LEU A 109 -10.15 -5.81 -6.83
CA LEU A 109 -9.35 -6.57 -7.78
C LEU A 109 -9.53 -6.04 -9.20
N GLN A 110 -10.74 -5.57 -9.52
CA GLN A 110 -11.01 -5.02 -10.83
C GLN A 110 -10.25 -3.70 -11.01
N LEU A 111 -10.24 -2.86 -9.99
CA LEU A 111 -9.52 -1.59 -10.05
C LEU A 111 -8.02 -1.83 -10.17
N GLU A 112 -7.51 -2.85 -9.49
CA GLU A 112 -6.11 -3.18 -9.58
C GLU A 112 -5.75 -3.66 -10.97
N ALA A 113 -6.58 -4.51 -11.54
CA ALA A 113 -6.35 -5.03 -12.87
C ALA A 113 -6.36 -3.91 -13.90
N GLU A 114 -7.23 -2.95 -13.69
CA GLU A 114 -7.32 -1.83 -14.60
C GLU A 114 -6.08 -0.96 -14.48
N ALA A 115 -5.63 -0.67 -13.28
CA ALA A 115 -4.42 0.12 -13.07
C ALA A 115 -3.21 -0.58 -13.69
N LYS A 116 -3.19 -1.91 -13.57
CA LYS A 116 -2.12 -2.69 -14.12
C LYS A 116 -2.13 -2.60 -15.63
N ARG A 117 -3.30 -2.75 -16.26
CA ARG A 117 -3.39 -2.66 -17.70
C ARG A 117 -2.96 -1.30 -18.20
N GLN A 118 -3.24 -0.26 -17.48
CA GLN A 118 -2.93 1.09 -17.90
C GLN A 118 -1.54 1.54 -17.44
N GLY A 119 -0.80 0.70 -16.76
CA GLY A 119 0.56 1.03 -16.32
C GLY A 119 0.61 2.17 -15.34
N LYS A 120 -0.37 2.27 -14.44
CA LYS A 120 -0.39 3.37 -13.50
C LYS A 120 0.42 3.09 -12.26
N GLY A 121 1.09 4.09 -11.74
CA GLY A 121 1.79 3.98 -10.46
C GLY A 121 2.77 2.84 -10.40
N VAL A 122 2.59 1.95 -9.45
CA VAL A 122 3.49 0.81 -9.25
C VAL A 122 3.54 -0.13 -10.45
N TRP A 123 2.60 0.00 -11.38
CA TRP A 123 2.57 -0.85 -12.57
C TRP A 123 3.27 -0.19 -13.76
N SER A 124 3.83 1.00 -13.56
CA SER A 124 4.48 1.69 -14.66
C SER A 124 5.79 1.03 -15.08
N ILE A 125 6.39 0.20 -14.22
CA ILE A 125 7.62 -0.46 -14.56
C ILE A 125 7.38 -1.79 -15.27
N GLY A 126 6.15 -2.16 -15.44
CA GLY A 126 5.81 -3.41 -16.14
C GLY A 126 4.61 -4.07 -15.51
N PRO A 127 4.02 -5.02 -16.18
CA PRO A 127 2.79 -5.66 -15.68
C PRO A 127 2.94 -6.42 -14.38
N SER A 128 4.17 -6.75 -13.99
CA SER A 128 4.34 -7.43 -12.72
C SER A 128 4.39 -6.43 -11.57
N GLY A 129 4.64 -5.18 -11.88
CA GLY A 129 4.70 -4.16 -10.84
C GLY A 129 5.90 -4.30 -9.94
N ILE A 130 5.88 -3.65 -8.81
CA ILE A 130 6.97 -3.70 -7.86
C ILE A 130 6.72 -4.83 -6.85
N THR A 131 7.71 -5.15 -6.04
CA THR A 131 7.54 -6.15 -4.99
C THR A 131 6.37 -5.75 -4.11
N ARG A 132 5.51 -6.69 -3.82
CA ARG A 132 4.35 -6.40 -2.99
C ARG A 132 4.81 -5.99 -1.60
N PRO A 133 4.17 -5.02 -1.00
CA PRO A 133 4.60 -4.54 0.32
C PRO A 133 4.67 -5.63 1.37
N TRP A 134 3.72 -6.56 1.34
CA TRP A 134 3.70 -7.65 2.30
C TRP A 134 4.89 -8.59 2.12
N ASP A 135 5.34 -8.78 0.89
CA ASP A 135 6.51 -9.61 0.64
C ASP A 135 7.77 -8.85 0.99
N TYR A 136 7.78 -7.56 0.71
CA TYR A 136 8.93 -6.73 1.02
C TYR A 136 9.16 -6.72 2.54
N ARG A 137 8.10 -6.59 3.31
CA ARG A 137 8.23 -6.62 4.77
C ARG A 137 8.72 -7.97 5.27
N ARG A 138 8.23 -9.05 4.67
CA ARG A 138 8.65 -10.37 5.05
C ARG A 138 10.12 -10.57 4.74
N GLY A 139 10.58 -10.08 3.60
CA GLY A 139 11.97 -10.16 3.22
C GLY A 139 12.86 -9.44 4.19
N ARG A 140 12.45 -8.27 4.65
CA ARG A 140 13.24 -7.52 5.61
C ARG A 140 13.32 -8.24 6.94
N ARG A 141 12.24 -8.84 7.37
CA ARG A 141 12.28 -9.56 8.64
C ARG A 141 13.19 -10.76 8.53
N ASN A 142 13.15 -11.45 7.44
CA ASN A 142 14.00 -12.61 7.26
C ASN A 142 15.47 -12.21 7.22
N SER A 143 15.78 -11.10 6.59
CA SER A 143 17.14 -10.64 6.55
C SER A 143 17.61 -10.24 7.93
N ALA A 144 16.77 -9.65 8.68
CA ALA A 144 17.14 -9.25 10.01
C ALA A 144 17.38 -10.42 10.90
N SER A 145 16.66 -11.50 10.69
CA SER A 145 16.87 -12.59 11.60
C SER A 145 18.03 -13.45 11.15
N SER A 146 18.47 -13.38 9.95
CA SER A 146 19.55 -14.23 9.59
C SER A 146 20.77 -13.41 9.69
N SER A 147 21.05 -12.94 10.74
CA SER A 147 22.12 -12.13 10.92
C SER A 147 23.38 -12.65 10.52
N GLY A 148 23.81 -13.27 10.28
CA GLY A 148 25.01 -13.69 10.01
C GLY A 148 25.45 -13.46 8.67
N SER A 149 25.08 -14.09 7.83
CA SER A 149 25.63 -14.02 6.61
C SER A 149 24.98 -13.21 5.66
N PRO A 150 25.62 -12.48 5.13
CA PRO A 150 25.04 -11.62 4.24
C PRO A 150 24.80 -12.33 3.03
N ARG A 151 23.83 -12.25 2.53
CA ARG A 151 23.53 -12.99 1.48
C ARG A 151 23.94 -12.39 0.35
N LYS A 152 24.40 -12.57 -0.35
CA LYS A 152 24.83 -12.04 -1.36
C LYS A 152 24.13 -12.11 -2.52
N TYR A 153 23.45 -12.37 -2.91
CA TYR A 153 22.85 -12.67 -3.97
C TYR A 153 22.51 -11.69 -4.69
N SER A 154 22.26 -11.16 -4.32
CA SER A 154 21.82 -10.20 -4.82
C SER A 154 22.21 -9.69 -6.06
N CYS A 155 23.00 -8.98 -6.11
CA CYS A 155 23.33 -8.39 -7.24
C CYS A 155 23.64 -9.22 -8.26
N LYS A 156 24.25 -10.12 -8.07
CA LYS A 156 24.56 -10.90 -9.04
C LYS A 156 23.48 -11.59 -9.33
N ASP A 157 22.83 -11.88 -8.52
CA ASP A 157 21.81 -12.70 -8.71
C ASP A 157 20.98 -11.90 -9.48
N ILE A 158 20.92 -10.73 -9.30
CA ILE A 158 20.09 -9.97 -9.96
C ILE A 158 20.88 -9.25 -10.87
N GLY A 159 21.94 -9.55 -11.09
CA GLY A 159 22.68 -8.94 -12.01
C GLY A 159 22.99 -7.58 -11.61
N SER A 160 22.45 -6.64 -11.98
CA SER A 160 22.76 -5.35 -11.57
C SER A 160 21.59 -4.86 -10.93
N TRP A 161 21.70 -3.79 -10.31
CA TRP A 161 20.60 -3.24 -9.66
C TRP A 161 19.55 -2.96 -10.62
N ARG A 162 19.88 -2.54 -11.78
CA ARG A 162 18.94 -2.27 -12.69
C ARG A 162 18.36 -3.48 -13.10
N GLN A 163 19.07 -4.47 -13.15
CA GLN A 163 18.56 -5.66 -13.56
C GLN A 163 17.70 -6.12 -12.48
N ALA A 164 18.03 -5.78 -11.28
CA ALA A 164 17.24 -6.19 -10.18
C ALA A 164 15.91 -5.50 -10.32
N GLN A 165 15.93 -4.28 -10.70
CA GLN A 165 14.73 -3.57 -10.81
C GLN A 165 13.95 -4.19 -11.91
N GLN A 166 14.59 -4.62 -12.92
CA GLN A 166 13.94 -5.16 -13.98
C GLN A 166 13.37 -6.45 -13.59
N LEU A 167 14.08 -7.19 -12.83
CA LEU A 167 13.57 -8.47 -12.41
C LEU A 167 12.39 -8.27 -11.54
N LEU A 168 12.41 -7.23 -10.74
CA LEU A 168 11.27 -6.99 -9.92
C LEU A 168 10.15 -6.62 -10.81
N ALA A 169 10.45 -5.92 -11.83
CA ALA A 169 9.41 -5.51 -12.69
C ALA A 169 8.89 -6.71 -13.40
N GLU A 170 9.72 -7.65 -13.66
CA GLU A 170 9.28 -8.79 -14.30
C GLU A 170 8.75 -9.68 -13.33
N GLY A 171 8.58 -9.27 -12.26
CA GLY A 171 7.97 -10.05 -11.38
C GLY A 171 8.79 -10.95 -10.87
N HIS A 172 9.84 -10.72 -10.73
CA HIS A 172 10.69 -11.48 -10.35
C HIS A 172 10.38 -12.00 -9.41
N ARG A 173 9.77 -12.48 -9.70
CA ARG A 173 9.30 -13.15 -9.04
C ARG A 173 10.06 -13.76 -8.12
N TYR A 174 10.91 -14.30 -8.37
CA TYR A 174 11.56 -15.04 -7.46
C TYR A 174 12.02 -14.04 -6.51
N LEU A 175 12.00 -12.88 -6.89
CA LEU A 175 12.38 -11.97 -6.03
C LEU A 175 11.23 -11.53 -5.35
N ASP A 176 10.19 -11.27 -5.96
CA ASP A 176 9.09 -10.73 -5.28
C ASP A 176 8.24 -11.81 -4.92
N GLY A 177 8.57 -12.91 -5.13
CA GLY A 177 7.81 -13.93 -4.63
C GLY A 177 6.45 -14.01 -5.05
N ASP A 178 5.97 -13.39 -5.76
CA ASP A 178 4.71 -13.59 -6.00
C ASP A 178 4.61 -14.08 -7.17
N GLY A 179 5.45 -14.13 -7.49
CA GLY A 179 5.36 -14.73 -8.58
C GLY A 179 4.09 -14.63 -8.87
#